data_8ffd0e4a4ec9226f6e4db58d51d75220
#
_entry.id   8ffd0e4a4ec9226f6e4db58d51d75220
#
_cell.length_a   1.000
_cell.length_b   1.000
_cell.length_c   1.000
_cell.angle_alpha   90.00
_cell.angle_beta   90.00
_cell.angle_gamma   90.00
#
_symmetry.space_group_name_H-M   'P 1'
#
loop_
_entity.id
_entity.type
_entity.pdbx_description
1 polymer ?
#
loop_
_entity_poly.entity_id
_entity_poly.type
_entity_poly.pdbx_seq_one_letter_code
_entity_poly.pdbx_strand_id
1 'polypeptide(L)'
;MAIKIDAEVMRAEASKMRNFKQQHVDAINSLKATVNALANSESFDGATATKYRAQFEGLSGTFTQFEEMLENLARDLEAAATKFETVDNS
;
A
#
# COMPACT_ATOMS: atom_id res chain seq x y z
N MET A 1 -32.44 -1.46 8.91
CA MET A 1 -31.60 -2.32 9.78
C MET A 1 -30.14 -1.95 9.60
N ALA A 2 -29.47 -1.56 10.67
CA ALA A 2 -28.06 -1.19 10.59
C ALA A 2 -27.21 -2.45 10.39
N ILE A 3 -26.24 -2.37 9.47
CA ILE A 3 -25.26 -3.43 9.30
C ILE A 3 -24.34 -3.38 10.53
N LYS A 4 -24.31 -4.48 11.25
CA LYS A 4 -23.50 -4.56 12.46
C LYS A 4 -22.09 -5.02 12.08
N ILE A 5 -21.17 -4.09 12.09
CA ILE A 5 -19.74 -4.40 11.89
C ILE A 5 -19.15 -4.51 13.29
N ASP A 6 -18.77 -5.71 13.68
CA ASP A 6 -18.19 -5.94 15.00
C ASP A 6 -16.68 -5.74 14.99
N ALA A 7 -16.06 -5.79 16.18
CA ALA A 7 -14.62 -5.57 16.32
C ALA A 7 -13.80 -6.59 15.55
N GLU A 8 -14.25 -7.82 15.46
CA GLU A 8 -13.55 -8.87 14.74
C GLU A 8 -13.49 -8.56 13.24
N VAL A 9 -14.62 -8.08 12.66
CA VAL A 9 -14.67 -7.68 11.25
C VAL A 9 -13.74 -6.51 11.00
N MET A 10 -13.73 -5.51 11.88
CA MET A 10 -12.85 -4.34 11.75
C MET A 10 -11.38 -4.75 11.76
N ARG A 11 -10.99 -5.68 12.61
CA ARG A 11 -9.62 -6.19 12.66
C ARG A 11 -9.26 -6.98 11.41
N ALA A 12 -10.21 -7.76 10.88
CA ALA A 12 -10.00 -8.49 9.63
C ALA A 12 -9.80 -7.52 8.47
N GLU A 13 -10.57 -6.44 8.41
CA GLU A 13 -10.40 -5.42 7.37
C GLU A 13 -9.06 -4.68 7.53
N ALA A 14 -8.63 -4.40 8.77
CA ALA A 14 -7.32 -3.80 9.01
C ALA A 14 -6.19 -4.70 8.49
N SER A 15 -6.30 -5.99 8.71
CA SER A 15 -5.34 -6.97 8.20
C SER A 15 -5.30 -6.96 6.67
N LYS A 16 -6.47 -6.86 6.02
CA LYS A 16 -6.55 -6.75 4.56
C LYS A 16 -5.85 -5.49 4.04
N MET A 17 -6.01 -4.37 4.74
CA MET A 17 -5.35 -3.12 4.35
C MET A 17 -3.83 -3.26 4.41
N ARG A 18 -3.31 -3.94 5.42
CA ARG A 18 -1.87 -4.20 5.53
C ARG A 18 -1.38 -5.17 4.44
N ASN A 19 -2.20 -6.15 4.08
CA ASN A 19 -1.87 -7.05 2.98
C ASN A 19 -1.83 -6.29 1.64
N PHE A 20 -2.78 -5.40 1.40
CA PHE A 20 -2.76 -4.56 0.20
C PHE A 20 -1.54 -3.65 0.18
N LYS A 21 -1.19 -3.07 1.31
CA LYS A 21 0.02 -2.27 1.44
C LYS A 21 1.25 -3.08 1.06
N GLN A 22 1.39 -4.28 1.60
CA GLN A 22 2.54 -5.13 1.33
C GLN A 22 2.60 -5.55 -0.13
N GLN A 23 1.47 -5.90 -0.72
CA GLN A 23 1.38 -6.22 -2.16
C GLN A 23 1.82 -5.02 -3.01
N HIS A 24 1.42 -3.81 -2.61
CA HIS A 24 1.80 -2.60 -3.32
C HIS A 24 3.32 -2.36 -3.21
N VAL A 25 3.89 -2.49 -2.01
CA VAL A 25 5.33 -2.36 -1.80
C VAL A 25 6.07 -3.37 -2.67
N ASP A 26 5.64 -4.62 -2.67
CA ASP A 26 6.28 -5.69 -3.45
C ASP A 26 6.19 -5.42 -4.95
N ALA A 27 5.02 -4.96 -5.41
CA ALA A 27 4.81 -4.64 -6.82
C ALA A 27 5.71 -3.48 -7.28
N ILE A 28 5.83 -2.44 -6.45
CA ILE A 28 6.69 -1.29 -6.76
C ILE A 28 8.16 -1.70 -6.78
N ASN A 29 8.58 -2.53 -5.83
CA ASN A 29 9.97 -3.02 -5.80
C ASN A 29 10.29 -3.89 -7.03
N SER A 30 9.35 -4.73 -7.45
CA SER A 30 9.50 -5.55 -8.66
C SER A 30 9.58 -4.67 -9.91
N LEU A 31 8.73 -3.65 -9.98
CA LEU A 31 8.74 -2.72 -11.11
C LEU A 31 10.06 -1.94 -11.17
N LYS A 32 10.54 -1.49 -10.02
CA LYS A 32 11.83 -0.79 -9.92
C LYS A 32 12.97 -1.66 -10.43
N ALA A 33 12.99 -2.94 -10.02
CA ALA A 33 14.01 -3.88 -10.49
C ALA A 33 13.93 -4.08 -12.00
N THR A 34 12.71 -4.17 -12.57
CA THR A 34 12.48 -4.32 -14.00
C THR A 34 12.96 -3.08 -14.76
N VAL A 35 12.63 -1.89 -14.27
CA VAL A 35 13.07 -0.63 -14.89
C VAL A 35 14.59 -0.56 -14.91
N ASN A 36 15.24 -0.91 -13.81
CA ASN A 36 16.70 -0.91 -13.72
C ASN A 36 17.32 -1.95 -14.66
N ALA A 37 16.73 -3.13 -14.77
CA ALA A 37 17.20 -4.17 -15.68
C ALA A 37 17.10 -3.72 -17.14
N LEU A 38 16.00 -3.09 -17.52
CA LEU A 38 15.78 -2.57 -18.86
C LEU A 38 16.78 -1.45 -19.17
N ALA A 39 17.06 -0.58 -18.19
CA ALA A 39 18.02 0.50 -18.36
C ALA A 39 19.44 0.00 -18.62
N ASN A 40 19.75 -1.21 -18.14
CA ASN A 40 21.06 -1.82 -18.31
C ASN A 40 21.14 -2.79 -19.49
N SER A 41 20.01 -2.97 -20.23
CA SER A 41 19.99 -3.89 -21.37
C SER A 41 20.46 -3.18 -22.63
N GLU A 42 21.13 -3.92 -23.53
CA GLU A 42 21.58 -3.39 -24.81
C GLU A 42 20.42 -3.15 -25.78
N SER A 43 19.29 -3.80 -25.57
CA SER A 43 18.13 -3.71 -26.45
C SER A 43 17.24 -2.52 -26.16
N PHE A 44 17.50 -1.78 -25.08
CA PHE A 44 16.68 -0.65 -24.68
C PHE A 44 17.50 0.64 -24.79
N ASP A 45 16.96 1.60 -25.54
CA ASP A 45 17.63 2.88 -25.78
C ASP A 45 17.89 3.61 -24.46
N GLY A 46 19.14 4.06 -24.27
CA GLY A 46 19.57 4.76 -23.06
C GLY A 46 18.76 6.00 -22.75
N ALA A 47 18.38 6.79 -23.76
CA ALA A 47 17.56 7.97 -23.57
C ALA A 47 16.14 7.60 -23.07
N THR A 48 15.56 6.56 -23.65
CA THR A 48 14.24 6.05 -23.25
C THR A 48 14.30 5.49 -21.84
N ALA A 49 15.34 4.73 -21.51
CA ALA A 49 15.52 4.18 -20.16
C ALA A 49 15.62 5.29 -19.11
N THR A 50 16.39 6.33 -19.40
CA THR A 50 16.53 7.49 -18.51
C THR A 50 15.19 8.18 -18.29
N LYS A 51 14.41 8.34 -19.35
CA LYS A 51 13.07 8.96 -19.29
C LYS A 51 12.16 8.19 -18.35
N TYR A 52 12.06 6.88 -18.49
CA TYR A 52 11.16 6.08 -17.65
C TYR A 52 11.65 5.96 -16.21
N ARG A 53 12.96 5.91 -16.03
CA ARG A 53 13.52 5.93 -14.67
C ARG A 53 13.17 7.24 -13.97
N ALA A 54 13.28 8.37 -14.63
CA ALA A 54 12.92 9.67 -14.07
C ALA A 54 11.43 9.76 -13.75
N GLN A 55 10.57 9.24 -14.65
CA GLN A 55 9.13 9.21 -14.40
C GLN A 55 8.79 8.34 -13.20
N PHE A 56 9.44 7.19 -13.07
CA PHE A 56 9.24 6.28 -11.93
C PHE A 56 9.65 6.96 -10.62
N GLU A 57 10.83 7.59 -10.61
CA GLU A 57 11.29 8.32 -9.42
C GLU A 57 10.35 9.46 -9.03
N GLY A 58 9.77 10.14 -10.03
CA GLY A 58 8.80 11.20 -9.79
C GLY A 58 7.51 10.71 -9.13
N LEU A 59 7.19 9.42 -9.26
CA LEU A 59 5.99 8.84 -8.66
C LEU A 59 6.25 8.25 -7.27
N SER A 60 7.50 8.18 -6.82
CA SER A 60 7.84 7.50 -5.57
C SER A 60 7.13 8.08 -4.36
N GLY A 61 6.99 9.42 -4.30
CA GLY A 61 6.23 10.08 -3.22
C GLY A 61 4.76 9.69 -3.22
N THR A 62 4.16 9.56 -4.40
CA THR A 62 2.76 9.14 -4.54
C THR A 62 2.58 7.71 -4.07
N PHE A 63 3.51 6.81 -4.41
CA PHE A 63 3.47 5.43 -3.94
C PHE A 63 3.54 5.36 -2.42
N THR A 64 4.44 6.13 -1.80
CA THR A 64 4.58 6.19 -0.36
C THR A 64 3.32 6.73 0.30
N GLN A 65 2.71 7.78 -0.26
CA GLN A 65 1.46 8.34 0.27
C GLN A 65 0.32 7.33 0.23
N PHE A 66 0.23 6.55 -0.83
CA PHE A 66 -0.79 5.49 -0.95
C PHE A 66 -0.59 4.44 0.13
N GLU A 67 0.65 4.01 0.34
CA GLU A 67 0.99 3.00 1.35
C GLU A 67 0.72 3.52 2.76
N GLU A 68 1.03 4.78 3.03
CA GLU A 68 0.72 5.41 4.32
C GLU A 68 -0.78 5.51 4.56
N MET A 69 -1.56 5.80 3.51
CA MET A 69 -3.01 5.82 3.62
C MET A 69 -3.56 4.46 4.05
N LEU A 70 -3.05 3.39 3.45
CA LEU A 70 -3.46 2.02 3.82
C LEU A 70 -3.10 1.70 5.28
N GLU A 71 -1.90 2.09 5.72
CA GLU A 71 -1.49 1.87 7.10
C GLU A 71 -2.35 2.67 8.07
N ASN A 72 -2.64 3.93 7.74
CA ASN A 72 -3.48 4.79 8.58
C ASN A 72 -4.90 4.24 8.68
N LEU A 73 -5.45 3.76 7.56
CA LEU A 73 -6.77 3.13 7.55
C LEU A 73 -6.79 1.88 8.44
N ALA A 74 -5.74 1.06 8.36
CA ALA A 74 -5.65 -0.13 9.21
C ALA A 74 -5.61 0.24 10.69
N ARG A 75 -4.84 1.25 11.06
CA ARG A 75 -4.77 1.73 12.44
C ARG A 75 -6.10 2.28 12.92
N ASP A 76 -6.80 3.03 12.07
CA ASP A 76 -8.10 3.59 12.41
C ASP A 76 -9.13 2.49 12.61
N LEU A 77 -9.10 1.45 11.79
CA LEU A 77 -9.98 0.30 11.96
C LEU A 77 -9.69 -0.45 13.26
N GLU A 78 -8.42 -0.61 13.62
CA GLU A 78 -8.04 -1.26 14.87
C GLU A 78 -8.45 -0.43 16.08
N ALA A 79 -8.29 0.89 16.01
CA ALA A 79 -8.70 1.80 17.07
C ALA A 79 -10.23 1.76 17.24
N ALA A 80 -10.96 1.74 16.13
CA ALA A 80 -12.41 1.63 16.15
C ALA A 80 -12.87 0.29 16.77
N ALA A 81 -12.17 -0.79 16.43
CA ALA A 81 -12.46 -2.11 16.99
C ALA A 81 -12.28 -2.14 18.50
N THR A 82 -11.19 -1.58 19.00
CA THR A 82 -10.91 -1.50 20.43
C THR A 82 -11.96 -0.66 21.15
N LYS A 83 -12.31 0.48 20.58
CA LYS A 83 -13.34 1.36 21.15
C LYS A 83 -14.69 0.68 21.18
N PHE A 84 -15.05 -0.03 20.12
CA PHE A 84 -16.30 -0.78 20.04
C PHE A 84 -16.38 -1.85 21.13
N GLU A 85 -15.31 -2.60 21.33
CA GLU A 85 -15.25 -3.63 22.37
C GLU A 85 -15.35 -3.04 23.78
N THR A 86 -14.69 -1.91 24.02
CA THR A 86 -14.75 -1.23 25.32
C THR A 86 -16.17 -0.81 25.65
N VAL A 87 -16.90 -0.25 24.69
CA VAL A 87 -18.29 0.15 24.86
C VAL A 87 -19.17 -1.07 25.12
N ASP A 88 -18.94 -2.15 24.38
CA ASP A 88 -19.76 -3.36 24.47
C ASP A 88 -19.55 -4.07 25.82
N ASN A 89 -18.39 -3.93 26.42
CA ASN A 89 -18.04 -4.57 27.70
C ASN A 89 -18.26 -3.68 28.92
N SER A 90 -18.72 -2.46 28.74
CA SER A 90 -18.94 -1.51 29.85
C SER A 90 -20.36 -1.56 30.47
#